data_bfa78a0d99454b708777eb3d0536bd80
#
_entry.id   bfa78a0d99454b708777eb3d0536bd80
#
_cell.length_a   1.000
_cell.length_b   1.000
_cell.length_c   1.000
_cell.angle_alpha   90.00
_cell.angle_beta   90.00
_cell.angle_gamma   90.00
#
_symmetry.space_group_name_H-M   'P 1'
#
loop_
_entity.id
_entity.type
_entity.pdbx_description
1 polymer ?
#
loop_
_entity_poly.entity_id
_entity_poly.type
_entity_poly.pdbx_seq_one_letter_code
_entity_poly.pdbx_strand_id
1 'polypeptide(L)'
;MKGQEIDTCWAHSLGATEAARRFLSLTVDLCACTFAAANATGDTIEFEFDGQVLKGPSAGSRKYVAGFNLYRGLLYGTALKKTRQVETLLAHDASAPFPGGHPSHFHVSLAQGMSAWLKGEERWKDDFEYAQFLTAPENLRDYSLSEVQVYTSIIPVIHAIHAGSQKAFTEAVAGAVKAHKKHYGRGARSKQGTSVLAIHASCAAAIGVQRGLLFEVESPYAPRWLVEGVQP
;
A
#
# COMPACT_ATOMS: atom_id res chain seq x y z
N MET A 1 5.89 -11.47 3.05
CA MET A 1 5.37 -10.08 2.91
C MET A 1 5.16 -9.37 4.26
N LYS A 2 4.38 -9.89 5.19
CA LYS A 2 4.24 -9.27 6.53
C LYS A 2 5.59 -9.09 7.27
N GLY A 3 6.54 -10.00 7.05
CA GLY A 3 7.88 -9.93 7.62
C GLY A 3 8.63 -8.67 7.17
N GLN A 4 8.70 -8.38 5.89
CA GLN A 4 9.44 -7.23 5.36
C GLN A 4 8.90 -5.88 5.81
N GLU A 5 7.57 -5.75 6.04
CA GLU A 5 7.03 -4.51 6.61
C GLU A 5 7.46 -4.32 8.06
N ILE A 6 7.47 -5.41 8.84
CA ILE A 6 7.98 -5.39 10.21
C ILE A 6 9.47 -5.03 10.18
N ASP A 7 10.26 -5.62 9.29
CA ASP A 7 11.68 -5.33 9.13
C ASP A 7 11.92 -3.88 8.70
N THR A 8 11.06 -3.34 7.80
CA THR A 8 11.07 -1.91 7.42
C THR A 8 10.90 -1.01 8.66
N CYS A 9 9.91 -1.32 9.49
CA CYS A 9 9.63 -0.55 10.69
C CYS A 9 10.75 -0.67 11.73
N TRP A 10 11.31 -1.85 11.92
CA TRP A 10 12.46 -2.06 12.81
C TRP A 10 13.69 -1.31 12.33
N ALA A 11 14.05 -1.42 11.04
CA ALA A 11 15.18 -0.70 10.47
C ALA A 11 15.00 0.82 10.62
N HIS A 12 13.78 1.33 10.40
CA HIS A 12 13.45 2.74 10.62
C HIS A 12 13.66 3.14 12.09
N SER A 13 13.18 2.36 13.06
CA SER A 13 13.33 2.66 14.49
C SER A 13 14.78 2.68 14.98
N LEU A 14 15.65 1.99 14.26
CA LEU A 14 17.11 1.96 14.51
C LEU A 14 17.87 3.03 13.71
N GLY A 15 17.20 3.89 12.95
CA GLY A 15 17.82 4.89 12.09
C GLY A 15 18.45 4.31 10.81
N ALA A 16 18.27 3.02 10.52
CA ALA A 16 18.82 2.34 9.35
C ALA A 16 17.93 2.58 8.11
N THR A 17 17.91 3.82 7.62
CA THR A 17 17.00 4.29 6.56
C THR A 17 17.13 3.52 5.25
N GLU A 18 18.35 3.21 4.82
CA GLU A 18 18.58 2.44 3.59
C GLU A 18 18.06 1.01 3.71
N ALA A 19 18.28 0.36 4.86
CA ALA A 19 17.73 -0.96 5.13
C ALA A 19 16.19 -0.93 5.15
N ALA A 20 15.60 0.09 5.77
CA ALA A 20 14.15 0.27 5.77
C ALA A 20 13.59 0.42 4.35
N ARG A 21 14.22 1.23 3.52
CA ARG A 21 13.85 1.40 2.10
C ARG A 21 13.99 0.10 1.32
N ARG A 22 15.08 -0.65 1.54
CA ARG A 22 15.30 -1.94 0.89
C ARG A 22 14.23 -2.96 1.26
N PHE A 23 13.88 -3.11 2.54
CA PHE A 23 12.82 -4.02 2.96
C PHE A 23 11.46 -3.66 2.38
N LEU A 24 11.13 -2.36 2.30
CA LEU A 24 9.91 -1.91 1.65
C LEU A 24 9.93 -2.22 0.15
N SER A 25 11.07 -2.02 -0.52
CA SER A 25 11.28 -2.40 -1.93
C SER A 25 11.08 -3.90 -2.16
N LEU A 26 11.64 -4.76 -1.29
CA LEU A 26 11.46 -6.20 -1.36
C LEU A 26 9.99 -6.62 -1.17
N THR A 27 9.22 -5.85 -0.37
CA THR A 27 7.76 -6.09 -0.26
C THR A 27 7.07 -5.90 -1.61
N VAL A 28 7.44 -4.88 -2.37
CA VAL A 28 6.89 -4.63 -3.72
C VAL A 28 7.28 -5.74 -4.68
N ASP A 29 8.55 -6.15 -4.69
CA ASP A 29 9.03 -7.23 -5.54
C ASP A 29 8.28 -8.54 -5.27
N LEU A 30 8.08 -8.91 -4.00
CA LEU A 30 7.30 -10.09 -3.61
C LEU A 30 5.85 -10.01 -4.06
N CYS A 31 5.22 -8.84 -3.98
CA CYS A 31 3.88 -8.65 -4.51
C CYS A 31 3.87 -8.85 -6.03
N ALA A 32 4.75 -8.19 -6.76
CA ALA A 32 4.83 -8.30 -8.22
C ALA A 32 5.11 -9.74 -8.68
N CYS A 33 6.07 -10.43 -8.06
CA CYS A 33 6.37 -11.83 -8.35
C CYS A 33 5.14 -12.74 -8.13
N THR A 34 4.39 -12.51 -7.05
CA THR A 34 3.18 -13.29 -6.75
C THR A 34 2.13 -13.15 -7.84
N PHE A 35 1.88 -11.93 -8.30
CA PHE A 35 0.90 -11.67 -9.35
C PHE A 35 1.41 -12.07 -10.73
N ALA A 36 2.70 -11.89 -11.04
CA ALA A 36 3.30 -12.41 -12.25
C ALA A 36 3.14 -13.93 -12.34
N ALA A 37 3.44 -14.67 -11.26
CA ALA A 37 3.29 -16.12 -11.20
C ALA A 37 1.83 -16.57 -11.34
N ALA A 38 0.88 -15.80 -10.83
CA ALA A 38 -0.53 -16.11 -10.94
C ALA A 38 -1.13 -15.85 -12.33
N ASN A 39 -0.61 -14.83 -13.03
CA ASN A 39 -1.08 -14.44 -14.36
C ASN A 39 -0.37 -15.22 -15.49
N ALA A 40 0.65 -15.98 -15.17
CA ALA A 40 1.43 -16.71 -16.17
C ALA A 40 0.61 -17.84 -16.82
N THR A 41 0.69 -17.94 -18.15
CA THR A 41 0.04 -18.98 -18.96
C THR A 41 0.95 -20.17 -19.24
N GLY A 42 2.26 -20.04 -19.01
CA GLY A 42 3.28 -21.10 -19.19
C GLY A 42 3.70 -21.72 -17.87
N ASP A 43 4.59 -22.73 -17.95
CA ASP A 43 5.10 -23.47 -16.77
C ASP A 43 6.10 -22.65 -15.94
N THR A 44 6.72 -21.64 -16.54
CA THR A 44 7.73 -20.80 -15.89
C THR A 44 7.51 -19.34 -16.19
N ILE A 45 7.97 -18.48 -15.27
CA ILE A 45 7.98 -17.03 -15.40
C ILE A 45 9.39 -16.49 -15.16
N GLU A 46 9.66 -15.32 -15.72
CA GLU A 46 10.76 -14.45 -15.32
C GLU A 46 10.21 -13.26 -14.53
N PHE A 47 10.89 -12.91 -13.45
CA PHE A 47 10.51 -11.80 -12.59
C PHE A 47 11.74 -11.11 -12.01
N GLU A 48 11.62 -9.85 -11.70
CA GLU A 48 12.67 -9.08 -11.02
C GLU A 48 12.47 -9.13 -9.51
N PHE A 49 13.54 -9.46 -8.79
CA PHE A 49 13.58 -9.48 -7.34
C PHE A 49 14.94 -8.97 -6.85
N ASP A 50 14.94 -7.95 -6.00
CA ASP A 50 16.16 -7.30 -5.46
C ASP A 50 17.16 -6.89 -6.58
N GLY A 51 16.65 -6.39 -7.70
CA GLY A 51 17.45 -5.98 -8.86
C GLY A 51 17.98 -7.12 -9.74
N GLN A 52 17.61 -8.36 -9.46
CA GLN A 52 18.00 -9.53 -10.25
C GLN A 52 16.81 -10.09 -11.01
N VAL A 53 17.03 -10.50 -12.26
CA VAL A 53 16.04 -11.27 -13.01
C VAL A 53 16.18 -12.73 -12.64
N LEU A 54 15.13 -13.28 -12.06
CA LEU A 54 15.04 -14.68 -11.64
C LEU A 54 14.02 -15.42 -12.50
N LYS A 55 14.19 -16.73 -12.60
CA LYS A 55 13.24 -17.63 -13.25
C LYS A 55 12.66 -18.61 -12.24
N GLY A 56 11.35 -18.75 -12.25
CA GLY A 56 10.64 -19.64 -11.34
C GLY A 56 9.44 -20.32 -12.00
N PRO A 57 8.83 -21.30 -11.32
CA PRO A 57 7.61 -21.92 -11.82
C PRO A 57 6.44 -20.93 -11.79
N SER A 58 5.56 -21.04 -12.78
CA SER A 58 4.23 -20.41 -12.68
C SER A 58 3.43 -21.08 -11.57
N ALA A 59 2.65 -20.30 -10.85
CA ALA A 59 1.95 -20.81 -9.67
C ALA A 59 0.46 -20.99 -9.90
N GLY A 60 -0.07 -20.42 -10.99
CA GLY A 60 -1.51 -20.28 -11.18
C GLY A 60 -2.15 -19.44 -10.06
N SER A 61 -3.44 -19.36 -10.08
CA SER A 61 -4.20 -18.64 -9.05
C SER A 61 -4.14 -19.37 -7.70
N ARG A 62 -3.54 -18.77 -6.67
CA ARG A 62 -3.35 -19.37 -5.34
C ARG A 62 -3.71 -18.37 -4.23
N LYS A 63 -3.81 -18.87 -2.99
CA LYS A 63 -4.21 -18.13 -1.77
C LYS A 63 -3.42 -16.85 -1.47
N TYR A 64 -2.23 -16.67 -2.04
CA TYR A 64 -1.42 -15.46 -1.86
C TYR A 64 -1.79 -14.34 -2.83
N VAL A 65 -2.55 -14.65 -3.87
CA VAL A 65 -3.17 -13.67 -4.77
C VAL A 65 -4.37 -13.10 -4.05
N ALA A 66 -4.16 -12.04 -3.30
CA ALA A 66 -5.18 -11.41 -2.45
C ALA A 66 -5.21 -9.90 -2.70
N GLY A 67 -6.40 -9.29 -2.62
CA GLY A 67 -6.59 -7.86 -2.81
C GLY A 67 -5.67 -7.00 -1.95
N PHE A 68 -5.40 -7.44 -0.72
CA PHE A 68 -4.46 -6.76 0.18
C PHE A 68 -3.02 -6.69 -0.37
N ASN A 69 -2.54 -7.77 -0.99
CA ASN A 69 -1.20 -7.80 -1.57
C ASN A 69 -1.13 -6.95 -2.84
N LEU A 70 -2.19 -6.94 -3.65
CA LEU A 70 -2.28 -6.06 -4.82
C LEU A 70 -2.28 -4.59 -4.39
N TYR A 71 -3.16 -4.21 -3.46
CA TYR A 71 -3.23 -2.87 -2.90
C TYR A 71 -1.87 -2.36 -2.41
N ARG A 72 -1.19 -3.16 -1.58
CA ARG A 72 0.12 -2.80 -1.01
C ARG A 72 1.19 -2.67 -2.09
N GLY A 73 1.23 -3.64 -3.01
CA GLY A 73 2.18 -3.62 -4.12
C GLY A 73 2.02 -2.38 -5.00
N LEU A 74 0.78 -2.00 -5.32
CA LEU A 74 0.48 -0.80 -6.10
C LEU A 74 0.85 0.48 -5.33
N LEU A 75 0.43 0.61 -4.06
CA LEU A 75 0.68 1.80 -3.25
C LEU A 75 2.19 2.00 -3.03
N TYR A 76 2.89 0.97 -2.55
CA TYR A 76 4.31 1.07 -2.22
C TYR A 76 5.17 1.15 -3.49
N GLY A 77 4.82 0.37 -4.52
CA GLY A 77 5.52 0.39 -5.80
C GLY A 77 5.48 1.75 -6.47
N THR A 78 4.31 2.40 -6.46
CA THR A 78 4.16 3.76 -6.98
C THR A 78 4.98 4.76 -6.15
N ALA A 79 4.90 4.69 -4.82
CA ALA A 79 5.66 5.57 -3.93
C ALA A 79 7.18 5.41 -4.10
N LEU A 80 7.67 4.20 -4.34
CA LEU A 80 9.08 3.90 -4.56
C LEU A 80 9.52 4.02 -6.04
N LYS A 81 8.63 4.43 -6.94
CA LYS A 81 8.89 4.55 -8.40
C LYS A 81 9.33 3.23 -9.05
N LYS A 82 8.84 2.10 -8.56
CA LYS A 82 9.12 0.78 -9.13
C LYS A 82 8.18 0.49 -10.32
N THR A 83 8.39 1.22 -11.41
CA THR A 83 7.49 1.23 -12.57
C THR A 83 7.19 -0.16 -13.12
N ARG A 84 8.22 -0.99 -13.32
CA ARG A 84 8.07 -2.35 -13.87
C ARG A 84 7.21 -3.25 -12.97
N GLN A 85 7.41 -3.17 -11.66
CA GLN A 85 6.62 -3.93 -10.69
C GLN A 85 5.16 -3.45 -10.66
N VAL A 86 4.96 -2.14 -10.73
CA VAL A 86 3.61 -1.55 -10.80
C VAL A 86 2.89 -1.98 -12.09
N GLU A 87 3.55 -1.96 -13.24
CA GLU A 87 3.01 -2.47 -14.51
C GLU A 87 2.62 -3.95 -14.41
N THR A 88 3.47 -4.79 -13.82
CA THR A 88 3.17 -6.20 -13.56
C THR A 88 1.92 -6.39 -12.72
N LEU A 89 1.76 -5.57 -11.67
CA LEU A 89 0.60 -5.60 -10.79
C LEU A 89 -0.67 -5.09 -11.49
N LEU A 90 -0.55 -4.05 -12.32
CA LEU A 90 -1.66 -3.48 -13.08
C LEU A 90 -2.14 -4.40 -14.23
N ALA A 91 -1.29 -5.32 -14.68
CA ALA A 91 -1.69 -6.37 -15.63
C ALA A 91 -2.67 -7.39 -15.02
N HIS A 92 -2.75 -7.48 -13.69
CA HIS A 92 -3.75 -8.31 -13.02
C HIS A 92 -5.15 -7.68 -13.12
N ASP A 93 -6.14 -8.51 -13.46
CA ASP A 93 -7.53 -8.07 -13.42
C ASP A 93 -8.01 -8.00 -11.96
N ALA A 94 -8.05 -6.78 -11.43
CA ALA A 94 -8.46 -6.55 -10.05
C ALA A 94 -9.97 -6.83 -9.82
N SER A 95 -10.77 -7.04 -10.87
CA SER A 95 -12.17 -7.46 -10.78
C SER A 95 -12.31 -8.98 -10.67
N ALA A 96 -11.26 -9.73 -11.05
CA ALA A 96 -11.26 -11.19 -10.94
C ALA A 96 -11.31 -11.64 -9.46
N PRO A 97 -11.96 -12.78 -9.18
CA PRO A 97 -11.97 -13.33 -7.83
C PRO A 97 -10.57 -13.57 -7.28
N PHE A 98 -10.32 -13.12 -6.06
CA PHE A 98 -9.08 -13.43 -5.36
C PHE A 98 -9.23 -14.77 -4.60
N PRO A 99 -8.54 -15.85 -5.01
CA PRO A 99 -8.76 -17.18 -4.42
C PRO A 99 -8.42 -17.27 -2.93
N GLY A 100 -7.57 -16.37 -2.45
CA GLY A 100 -7.21 -16.26 -1.03
C GLY A 100 -7.99 -15.19 -0.28
N GLY A 101 -8.94 -14.51 -0.92
CA GLY A 101 -9.67 -13.39 -0.37
C GLY A 101 -11.17 -13.65 -0.26
N HIS A 102 -11.78 -13.16 0.81
CA HIS A 102 -13.23 -13.08 0.90
C HIS A 102 -13.71 -11.90 0.06
N PRO A 103 -14.71 -12.02 -0.83
CA PRO A 103 -15.15 -10.91 -1.70
C PRO A 103 -15.68 -9.70 -0.93
N SER A 104 -16.06 -9.86 0.34
CA SER A 104 -16.48 -8.79 1.23
C SER A 104 -15.33 -8.04 1.92
N HIS A 105 -14.08 -8.35 1.61
CA HIS A 105 -12.96 -7.63 2.21
C HIS A 105 -12.77 -6.28 1.53
N PHE A 106 -12.83 -5.22 2.31
CA PHE A 106 -12.53 -3.86 1.87
C PHE A 106 -11.17 -3.72 1.16
N HIS A 107 -10.23 -4.63 1.41
CA HIS A 107 -8.94 -4.70 0.73
C HIS A 107 -9.07 -4.96 -0.78
N VAL A 108 -10.09 -5.69 -1.22
CA VAL A 108 -10.37 -5.92 -2.65
C VAL A 108 -10.77 -4.60 -3.29
N SER A 109 -11.72 -3.87 -2.69
CA SER A 109 -12.16 -2.57 -3.19
C SER A 109 -11.04 -1.53 -3.14
N LEU A 110 -10.17 -1.54 -2.11
CA LEU A 110 -8.97 -0.70 -2.09
C LEU A 110 -8.01 -1.03 -3.25
N ALA A 111 -7.82 -2.32 -3.56
CA ALA A 111 -6.97 -2.74 -4.67
C ALA A 111 -7.58 -2.34 -6.02
N GLN A 112 -8.90 -2.51 -6.19
CA GLN A 112 -9.64 -2.10 -7.38
C GLN A 112 -9.55 -0.58 -7.58
N GLY A 113 -9.86 0.20 -6.55
CA GLY A 113 -9.77 1.67 -6.59
C GLY A 113 -8.36 2.16 -6.89
N MET A 114 -7.34 1.55 -6.29
CA MET A 114 -5.94 1.90 -6.53
C MET A 114 -5.51 1.56 -7.96
N SER A 115 -5.91 0.37 -8.48
CA SER A 115 -5.65 -0.04 -9.86
C SER A 115 -6.33 0.88 -10.85
N ALA A 116 -7.63 1.16 -10.67
CA ALA A 116 -8.40 2.05 -11.53
C ALA A 116 -7.84 3.48 -11.53
N TRP A 117 -7.48 4.01 -10.36
CA TRP A 117 -6.88 5.33 -10.25
C TRP A 117 -5.55 5.45 -11.00
N LEU A 118 -4.67 4.46 -10.87
CA LEU A 118 -3.38 4.43 -11.58
C LEU A 118 -3.54 4.28 -13.09
N LYS A 119 -4.59 3.59 -13.55
CA LYS A 119 -4.96 3.47 -14.97
C LYS A 119 -5.70 4.69 -15.53
N GLY A 120 -6.12 5.63 -14.69
CA GLY A 120 -6.94 6.78 -15.09
C GLY A 120 -8.40 6.44 -15.38
N GLU A 121 -8.92 5.33 -14.87
CA GLU A 121 -10.30 4.89 -15.03
C GLU A 121 -11.20 5.57 -14.00
N GLU A 122 -12.27 6.25 -14.40
CA GLU A 122 -13.15 7.04 -13.50
C GLU A 122 -13.78 6.23 -12.36
N ARG A 123 -13.97 4.92 -12.53
CA ARG A 123 -14.57 4.02 -11.53
C ARG A 123 -13.79 3.95 -10.19
N TRP A 124 -12.56 4.46 -10.13
CA TRP A 124 -11.77 4.45 -8.89
C TRP A 124 -12.48 5.11 -7.71
N LYS A 125 -13.37 6.09 -7.99
CA LYS A 125 -14.16 6.80 -6.96
C LYS A 125 -15.16 5.85 -6.32
N ASP A 126 -15.92 5.13 -7.15
CA ASP A 126 -16.93 4.16 -6.71
C ASP A 126 -16.28 3.00 -5.93
N ASP A 127 -15.14 2.50 -6.40
CA ASP A 127 -14.39 1.43 -5.73
C ASP A 127 -13.92 1.88 -4.32
N PHE A 128 -13.45 3.11 -4.17
CA PHE A 128 -13.05 3.65 -2.88
C PHE A 128 -14.24 3.97 -1.97
N GLU A 129 -15.35 4.49 -2.51
CA GLU A 129 -16.59 4.68 -1.76
C GLU A 129 -17.13 3.34 -1.24
N TYR A 130 -17.07 2.30 -2.06
CA TYR A 130 -17.45 0.96 -1.63
C TYR A 130 -16.54 0.41 -0.54
N ALA A 131 -15.22 0.65 -0.62
CA ALA A 131 -14.29 0.31 0.47
C ALA A 131 -14.67 1.02 1.78
N GLN A 132 -15.04 2.30 1.72
CA GLN A 132 -15.51 3.06 2.88
C GLN A 132 -16.83 2.51 3.42
N PHE A 133 -17.79 2.18 2.57
CA PHE A 133 -19.05 1.54 2.96
C PHE A 133 -18.81 0.23 3.71
N LEU A 134 -17.93 -0.64 3.17
CA LEU A 134 -17.58 -1.91 3.83
C LEU A 134 -16.91 -1.74 5.20
N THR A 135 -16.31 -0.59 5.45
CA THR A 135 -15.62 -0.27 6.70
C THR A 135 -16.42 0.66 7.63
N ALA A 136 -17.66 0.97 7.28
CA ALA A 136 -18.57 1.64 8.17
C ALA A 136 -18.84 0.76 9.42
N PRO A 137 -19.02 1.34 10.62
CA PRO A 137 -19.15 0.58 11.87
C PRO A 137 -20.19 -0.54 11.82
N GLU A 138 -21.31 -0.29 11.15
CA GLU A 138 -22.43 -1.23 10.96
C GLU A 138 -22.11 -2.42 10.04
N ASN A 139 -21.09 -2.29 9.19
CA ASN A 139 -20.69 -3.31 8.20
C ASN A 139 -19.45 -4.09 8.65
N LEU A 140 -18.77 -3.66 9.71
CA LEU A 140 -17.57 -4.33 10.22
C LEU A 140 -17.93 -5.66 10.85
N ARG A 141 -17.27 -6.75 10.39
CA ARG A 141 -17.45 -8.10 10.93
C ARG A 141 -16.22 -8.57 11.71
N ASP A 142 -15.05 -8.57 11.05
CA ASP A 142 -13.85 -9.24 11.57
C ASP A 142 -12.73 -8.27 11.96
N TYR A 143 -12.91 -6.95 11.75
CA TYR A 143 -11.89 -5.94 11.98
C TYR A 143 -12.35 -4.90 13.01
N SER A 144 -11.41 -4.35 13.75
CA SER A 144 -11.71 -3.17 14.56
C SER A 144 -11.78 -1.92 13.70
N LEU A 145 -12.68 -0.97 14.04
CA LEU A 145 -12.80 0.30 13.31
C LEU A 145 -11.45 1.03 13.19
N SER A 146 -10.64 1.02 14.26
CA SER A 146 -9.32 1.68 14.21
C SER A 146 -8.34 0.99 13.25
N GLU A 147 -8.47 -0.31 13.05
CA GLU A 147 -7.63 -1.07 12.12
C GLU A 147 -7.96 -0.72 10.67
N VAL A 148 -9.25 -0.80 10.31
CA VAL A 148 -9.66 -0.46 8.93
C VAL A 148 -9.38 1.00 8.60
N GLN A 149 -9.47 1.91 9.57
CA GLN A 149 -9.13 3.33 9.39
C GLN A 149 -7.66 3.54 9.01
N VAL A 150 -6.73 2.67 9.40
CA VAL A 150 -5.33 2.76 8.95
C VAL A 150 -5.23 2.60 7.43
N TYR A 151 -6.00 1.69 6.85
CA TYR A 151 -5.97 1.42 5.40
C TYR A 151 -6.81 2.42 4.61
N THR A 152 -8.04 2.70 5.05
CA THR A 152 -8.96 3.58 4.31
C THR A 152 -8.61 5.05 4.44
N SER A 153 -7.79 5.44 5.41
CA SER A 153 -7.34 6.84 5.57
C SER A 153 -6.51 7.38 4.41
N ILE A 154 -6.02 6.52 3.51
CA ILE A 154 -5.34 6.96 2.29
C ILE A 154 -6.32 7.46 1.22
N ILE A 155 -7.60 7.09 1.30
CA ILE A 155 -8.60 7.47 0.29
C ILE A 155 -8.71 8.99 0.16
N PRO A 156 -8.89 9.77 1.24
CA PRO A 156 -8.86 11.23 1.16
C PRO A 156 -7.54 11.78 0.58
N VAL A 157 -6.41 11.12 0.85
CA VAL A 157 -5.11 11.53 0.29
C VAL A 157 -5.12 11.39 -1.23
N ILE A 158 -5.60 10.25 -1.76
CA ILE A 158 -5.70 10.01 -3.20
C ILE A 158 -6.67 11.01 -3.87
N HIS A 159 -7.81 11.31 -3.23
CA HIS A 159 -8.74 12.34 -3.73
C HIS A 159 -8.07 13.72 -3.80
N ALA A 160 -7.34 14.11 -2.76
CA ALA A 160 -6.62 15.39 -2.73
C ALA A 160 -5.52 15.48 -3.79
N ILE A 161 -4.79 14.38 -4.01
CA ILE A 161 -3.79 14.26 -5.08
C ILE A 161 -4.45 14.40 -6.46
N HIS A 162 -5.57 13.72 -6.69
CA HIS A 162 -6.31 13.79 -7.94
C HIS A 162 -6.82 15.22 -8.22
N ALA A 163 -7.29 15.90 -7.18
CA ALA A 163 -7.77 17.29 -7.27
C ALA A 163 -6.64 18.33 -7.37
N GLY A 164 -5.37 17.96 -7.15
CA GLY A 164 -4.24 18.91 -7.08
C GLY A 164 -4.35 19.90 -5.91
N SER A 165 -5.09 19.57 -4.85
CA SER A 165 -5.38 20.47 -3.74
C SER A 165 -4.36 20.34 -2.61
N GLN A 166 -3.44 21.30 -2.50
CA GLN A 166 -2.43 21.34 -1.43
C GLN A 166 -3.05 21.29 -0.03
N LYS A 167 -4.05 22.12 0.23
CA LYS A 167 -4.71 22.18 1.54
C LYS A 167 -5.35 20.84 1.91
N ALA A 168 -6.16 20.27 1.00
CA ALA A 168 -6.81 18.98 1.24
C ALA A 168 -5.78 17.86 1.41
N PHE A 169 -4.67 17.90 0.67
CA PHE A 169 -3.58 16.95 0.79
C PHE A 169 -2.92 16.97 2.16
N THR A 170 -2.53 18.16 2.65
CA THR A 170 -1.93 18.32 3.98
C THR A 170 -2.87 17.81 5.08
N GLU A 171 -4.15 18.18 5.02
CA GLU A 171 -5.17 17.75 5.99
C GLU A 171 -5.40 16.23 5.94
N ALA A 172 -5.47 15.63 4.75
CA ALA A 172 -5.69 14.22 4.56
C ALA A 172 -4.49 13.37 5.05
N VAL A 173 -3.26 13.79 4.74
CA VAL A 173 -2.04 13.11 5.23
C VAL A 173 -1.95 13.17 6.74
N ALA A 174 -2.21 14.34 7.35
CA ALA A 174 -2.26 14.49 8.81
C ALA A 174 -3.33 13.56 9.43
N GLY A 175 -4.50 13.47 8.79
CA GLY A 175 -5.58 12.55 9.17
C GLY A 175 -5.16 11.08 9.14
N ALA A 176 -4.47 10.67 8.08
CA ALA A 176 -3.98 9.30 7.92
C ALA A 176 -2.91 8.92 8.96
N VAL A 177 -1.98 9.83 9.25
CA VAL A 177 -0.99 9.65 10.33
C VAL A 177 -1.68 9.57 11.70
N LYS A 178 -2.71 10.39 11.93
CA LYS A 178 -3.51 10.34 13.18
C LYS A 178 -4.26 9.01 13.33
N ALA A 179 -4.83 8.47 12.24
CA ALA A 179 -5.48 7.17 12.24
C ALA A 179 -4.50 6.06 12.63
N HIS A 180 -3.30 6.06 12.05
CA HIS A 180 -2.21 5.13 12.42
C HIS A 180 -1.87 5.23 13.91
N LYS A 181 -1.59 6.44 14.41
CA LYS A 181 -1.27 6.69 15.82
C LYS A 181 -2.40 6.25 16.75
N LYS A 182 -3.66 6.45 16.38
CA LYS A 182 -4.82 6.01 17.15
C LYS A 182 -4.87 4.48 17.27
N HIS A 183 -4.57 3.76 16.19
CA HIS A 183 -4.61 2.29 16.17
C HIS A 183 -3.44 1.68 16.94
N TYR A 184 -2.22 2.17 16.70
CA TYR A 184 -0.98 1.58 17.25
C TYR A 184 -0.48 2.25 18.54
N GLY A 185 -1.01 3.42 18.91
CA GLY A 185 -0.45 4.23 20.01
C GLY A 185 -0.73 3.72 21.42
N ARG A 186 -1.49 2.62 21.61
CA ARG A 186 -1.91 2.16 22.93
C ARG A 186 -1.86 0.64 23.08
N GLY A 187 -1.60 0.18 24.32
CA GLY A 187 -1.66 -1.22 24.72
C GLY A 187 -0.66 -2.12 24.01
N ALA A 188 -1.01 -3.37 23.78
CA ALA A 188 -0.13 -4.35 23.14
C ALA A 188 0.28 -3.96 21.70
N ARG A 189 -0.56 -3.19 21.00
CA ARG A 189 -0.29 -2.75 19.63
C ARG A 189 0.88 -1.77 19.53
N SER A 190 1.12 -0.94 20.56
CA SER A 190 2.26 -0.02 20.57
C SER A 190 3.63 -0.73 20.63
N LYS A 191 3.64 -2.02 20.97
CA LYS A 191 4.84 -2.87 20.98
C LYS A 191 5.05 -3.62 19.65
N GLN A 192 4.14 -3.49 18.68
CA GLN A 192 4.30 -4.11 17.38
C GLN A 192 5.29 -3.32 16.54
N GLY A 193 6.14 -3.99 15.75
CA GLY A 193 7.09 -3.32 14.85
C GLY A 193 6.41 -2.31 13.93
N THR A 194 5.20 -2.60 13.46
CA THR A 194 4.42 -1.70 12.59
C THR A 194 3.93 -0.42 13.27
N SER A 195 4.07 -0.28 14.60
CA SER A 195 3.60 0.90 15.34
C SER A 195 4.42 2.17 15.08
N VAL A 196 5.66 2.04 14.64
CA VAL A 196 6.63 3.14 14.55
C VAL A 196 6.60 3.90 13.22
N LEU A 197 5.96 3.34 12.20
CA LEU A 197 5.95 3.90 10.85
C LEU A 197 4.56 3.75 10.20
N ALA A 198 3.95 4.87 9.83
CA ALA A 198 2.68 4.91 9.11
C ALA A 198 2.92 4.67 7.60
N ILE A 199 3.34 3.44 7.23
CA ILE A 199 3.78 3.10 5.87
C ILE A 199 2.75 3.50 4.81
N HIS A 200 1.46 3.17 5.01
CA HIS A 200 0.40 3.50 4.04
C HIS A 200 0.27 5.01 3.83
N ALA A 201 0.20 5.78 4.93
CA ALA A 201 0.09 7.24 4.86
C ALA A 201 1.34 7.86 4.22
N SER A 202 2.53 7.38 4.57
CA SER A 202 3.79 7.88 4.03
C SER A 202 3.94 7.57 2.54
N CYS A 203 3.56 6.37 2.09
CA CYS A 203 3.57 6.02 0.67
C CYS A 203 2.54 6.85 -0.13
N ALA A 204 1.33 7.04 0.38
CA ALA A 204 0.36 7.92 -0.26
C ALA A 204 0.86 9.37 -0.34
N ALA A 205 1.50 9.88 0.73
CA ALA A 205 2.11 11.20 0.72
C ALA A 205 3.26 11.30 -0.30
N ALA A 206 4.11 10.28 -0.42
CA ALA A 206 5.18 10.23 -1.42
C ALA A 206 4.64 10.34 -2.86
N ILE A 207 3.51 9.70 -3.14
CA ILE A 207 2.85 9.83 -4.45
C ILE A 207 2.37 11.27 -4.70
N GLY A 208 1.84 11.94 -3.67
CA GLY A 208 1.45 13.35 -3.76
C GLY A 208 2.64 14.27 -4.06
N VAL A 209 3.75 14.05 -3.38
CA VAL A 209 4.99 14.81 -3.63
C VAL A 209 5.51 14.58 -5.05
N GLN A 210 5.45 13.36 -5.57
CA GLN A 210 5.82 13.06 -6.94
C GLN A 210 4.94 13.77 -7.98
N ARG A 211 3.72 14.16 -7.59
CA ARG A 211 2.77 14.92 -8.41
C ARG A 211 2.80 16.44 -8.15
N GLY A 212 3.82 16.91 -7.42
CA GLY A 212 4.08 18.34 -7.22
C GLY A 212 3.44 18.97 -5.98
N LEU A 213 2.83 18.17 -5.09
CA LEU A 213 2.31 18.66 -3.81
C LEU A 213 3.45 18.72 -2.77
N LEU A 214 3.35 19.65 -1.82
CA LEU A 214 4.35 19.81 -0.77
C LEU A 214 4.01 18.96 0.46
N PHE A 215 5.01 18.31 1.04
CA PHE A 215 4.84 17.58 2.30
C PHE A 215 5.07 18.51 3.49
N GLU A 216 3.98 18.91 4.15
CA GLU A 216 3.97 19.87 5.26
C GLU A 216 3.65 19.22 6.61
N VAL A 217 3.52 17.90 6.67
CA VAL A 217 3.18 17.18 7.90
C VAL A 217 4.44 16.76 8.64
N GLU A 218 4.69 17.35 9.80
CA GLU A 218 5.77 16.93 10.69
C GLU A 218 5.32 15.80 11.61
N SER A 219 5.89 14.61 11.41
CA SER A 219 5.56 13.44 12.21
C SER A 219 6.68 12.40 12.18
N PRO A 220 7.06 11.83 13.32
CA PRO A 220 8.00 10.70 13.34
C PRO A 220 7.42 9.45 12.68
N TYR A 221 6.10 9.36 12.53
CA TYR A 221 5.43 8.24 11.86
C TYR A 221 5.43 8.35 10.33
N ALA A 222 5.70 9.55 9.78
CA ALA A 222 5.80 9.79 8.33
C ALA A 222 7.10 10.51 8.01
N PRO A 223 8.23 9.78 8.00
CA PRO A 223 9.55 10.38 7.85
C PRO A 223 9.81 10.89 6.43
N ARG A 224 10.52 12.01 6.31
CA ARG A 224 10.85 12.64 5.03
C ARG A 224 11.63 11.73 4.08
N TRP A 225 12.46 10.83 4.61
CA TRP A 225 13.19 9.88 3.76
C TRP A 225 12.27 8.98 2.92
N LEU A 226 11.08 8.63 3.46
CA LEU A 226 10.10 7.83 2.72
C LEU A 226 9.22 8.69 1.82
N VAL A 227 8.82 9.87 2.29
CA VAL A 227 7.90 10.75 1.57
C VAL A 227 8.59 11.54 0.46
N GLU A 228 9.73 12.15 0.74
CA GLU A 228 10.45 13.04 -0.20
C GLU A 228 11.67 12.37 -0.84
N GLY A 229 12.06 11.20 -0.35
CA GLY A 229 13.27 10.52 -0.82
C GLY A 229 14.57 11.16 -0.36
N VAL A 230 14.51 12.12 0.57
CA VAL A 230 15.69 12.82 1.11
C VAL A 230 16.42 11.89 2.09
N GLN A 231 17.72 11.74 1.94
CA GLN A 231 18.52 11.07 2.97
C GLN A 231 18.57 11.95 4.23
N PRO A 232 18.47 11.36 5.42
CA PRO A 232 18.58 12.10 6.68
C PRO A 232 19.97 12.68 6.88
#